data_4ee6b59bd22feca630e8fe9472b7e7ea
#
_entry.id   4ee6b59bd22feca630e8fe9472b7e7ea
#
_cell.length_a   1.000
_cell.length_b   1.000
_cell.length_c   1.000
_cell.angle_alpha   90.00
_cell.angle_beta   90.00
_cell.angle_gamma   90.00
#
_symmetry.space_group_name_H-M   'P 1'
#
loop_
_entity.id
_entity.type
_entity.pdbx_description
1 polymer ?
#
loop_
_entity_poly.entity_id
_entity_poly.type
_entity_poly.pdbx_seq_one_letter_code
_entity_poly.pdbx_strand_id
1 'polypeptide(L)'
;MISNEDWNDDATAPKYGYLAWCEMIEEQKNAEVEKVGTGYDDWLAGLSRIGVIGMYDADSEKNLDEITGCTEHKELGTSSDGNYKYYLSLNKDADETLSKAVSEIETTFTDVTPFQQISLFEQPQDNSGKDVTSVGDFESKGIDGETYTKDVFSKYDLTLVNIFTTWCSPCVNEIPELEKLYEEMKEKGVGVVGVVLDTVGEDSKQDEDSVKKAEVLQEKTKASYPFLIPDSTMMNGRLNGINAFPETFFVDKDGNIVGETYSGSHDLKEWEEIVEKELANVSK
;
A
#
# COMPACT_ATOMS: atom_id res chain seq x y z
N MET A 1 -17.56 -4.16 4.24
CA MET A 1 -16.99 -3.29 5.29
C MET A 1 -16.30 -2.14 4.61
N ILE A 2 -16.45 -0.93 5.12
CA ILE A 2 -15.78 0.29 4.62
C ILE A 2 -15.08 0.99 5.77
N SER A 3 -14.02 1.74 5.47
CA SER A 3 -13.35 2.62 6.44
C SER A 3 -13.54 4.08 6.06
N ASN A 4 -13.51 4.95 7.03
CA ASN A 4 -13.50 6.40 6.84
C ASN A 4 -12.73 7.07 7.96
N GLU A 5 -12.07 8.17 7.66
CA GLU A 5 -11.32 8.98 8.60
C GLU A 5 -11.38 10.45 8.23
N ASP A 6 -11.27 11.32 9.21
CA ASP A 6 -11.10 12.76 9.03
C ASP A 6 -10.01 13.29 9.97
N TRP A 7 -9.31 14.31 9.54
CA TRP A 7 -8.17 14.88 10.23
C TRP A 7 -8.39 16.35 10.54
N ASN A 8 -7.68 16.88 11.53
CA ASN A 8 -7.66 18.29 11.78
C ASN A 8 -7.03 19.08 10.62
N ASP A 9 -7.23 20.39 10.59
CA ASP A 9 -6.90 21.24 9.43
C ASP A 9 -5.40 21.25 9.07
N ASP A 10 -4.53 20.93 10.03
CA ASP A 10 -3.07 20.84 9.83
C ASP A 10 -2.59 19.39 9.65
N ALA A 11 -3.50 18.43 9.55
CA ALA A 11 -3.26 16.99 9.41
C ALA A 11 -2.31 16.40 10.48
N THR A 12 -2.31 16.99 11.70
CA THR A 12 -1.45 16.53 12.79
C THR A 12 -2.11 15.51 13.71
N ALA A 13 -3.45 15.45 13.73
CA ALA A 13 -4.20 14.49 14.52
C ALA A 13 -5.53 14.13 13.85
N PRO A 14 -5.96 12.85 13.90
CA PRO A 14 -7.27 12.47 13.42
C PRO A 14 -8.37 13.04 14.30
N LYS A 15 -9.44 13.54 13.70
CA LYS A 15 -10.68 13.87 14.40
C LYS A 15 -11.44 12.59 14.72
N TYR A 16 -11.53 11.70 13.74
CA TYR A 16 -12.11 10.37 13.91
C TYR A 16 -11.53 9.39 12.87
N GLY A 17 -11.66 8.10 13.19
CA GLY A 17 -11.44 7.01 12.27
C GLY A 17 -12.34 5.84 12.62
N TYR A 18 -13.01 5.24 11.63
CA TYR A 18 -13.94 4.14 11.87
C TYR A 18 -13.94 3.07 10.78
N LEU A 19 -14.43 1.90 11.18
CA LEU A 19 -14.83 0.81 10.30
C LEU A 19 -16.35 0.65 10.36
N ALA A 20 -16.99 0.56 9.21
CA ALA A 20 -18.43 0.41 9.11
C ALA A 20 -18.84 -0.88 8.40
N TRP A 21 -19.85 -1.54 8.91
CA TRP A 21 -20.55 -2.64 8.27
C TRP A 21 -21.78 -2.09 7.57
N CYS A 22 -21.92 -2.43 6.30
CA CYS A 22 -23.05 -1.97 5.48
C CYS A 22 -23.72 -3.16 4.82
N GLU A 23 -25.02 -3.08 4.70
CA GLU A 23 -25.80 -3.96 3.84
C GLU A 23 -25.81 -3.43 2.42
N MET A 24 -25.70 -4.32 1.44
CA MET A 24 -25.81 -4.02 0.02
C MET A 24 -26.97 -4.80 -0.59
N ILE A 25 -27.85 -4.12 -1.30
CA ILE A 25 -28.83 -4.78 -2.15
C ILE A 25 -28.15 -5.33 -3.43
N GLU A 26 -28.82 -6.25 -4.12
CA GLU A 26 -28.24 -6.90 -5.31
C GLU A 26 -27.83 -5.92 -6.42
N GLU A 27 -28.54 -4.82 -6.57
CA GLU A 27 -28.20 -3.77 -7.52
C GLU A 27 -26.87 -3.10 -7.16
N GLN A 28 -26.64 -2.82 -5.89
CA GLN A 28 -25.37 -2.22 -5.40
C GLN A 28 -24.20 -3.18 -5.50
N LYS A 29 -24.42 -4.50 -5.29
CA LYS A 29 -23.37 -5.52 -5.42
C LYS A 29 -22.89 -5.67 -6.87
N ASN A 30 -23.79 -5.47 -7.83
CA ASN A 30 -23.52 -5.66 -9.24
C ASN A 30 -23.25 -4.34 -10.00
N ALA A 31 -23.23 -3.20 -9.31
CA ALA A 31 -22.95 -1.91 -9.91
C ALA A 31 -21.49 -1.83 -10.36
N GLU A 32 -21.26 -1.43 -11.61
CA GLU A 32 -19.95 -1.01 -12.07
C GLU A 32 -19.69 0.41 -11.58
N VAL A 33 -18.92 0.53 -10.50
CA VAL A 33 -18.60 1.81 -9.85
C VAL A 33 -17.13 2.12 -10.09
N GLU A 34 -16.86 3.33 -10.54
CA GLU A 34 -15.48 3.85 -10.57
C GLU A 34 -14.91 3.84 -9.14
N LYS A 35 -13.66 3.41 -8.99
CA LYS A 35 -13.03 3.25 -7.66
C LYS A 35 -12.80 4.56 -6.90
N VAL A 36 -12.87 5.69 -7.60
CA VAL A 36 -12.67 7.05 -7.08
C VAL A 36 -13.58 8.02 -7.85
N GLY A 37 -13.94 9.13 -7.21
CA GLY A 37 -14.76 10.19 -7.80
C GLY A 37 -16.22 10.16 -7.35
N THR A 38 -17.02 11.07 -7.88
CA THR A 38 -18.41 11.29 -7.43
C THR A 38 -19.29 10.06 -7.53
N GLY A 39 -19.09 9.20 -8.53
CA GLY A 39 -19.84 7.95 -8.67
C GLY A 39 -19.57 6.96 -7.54
N TYR A 40 -18.34 6.90 -7.04
CA TYR A 40 -18.00 6.09 -5.87
C TYR A 40 -18.59 6.66 -4.60
N ASP A 41 -18.50 7.96 -4.42
CA ASP A 41 -19.05 8.65 -3.24
C ASP A 41 -20.58 8.50 -3.15
N ASP A 42 -21.28 8.66 -4.28
CA ASP A 42 -22.73 8.45 -4.36
C ASP A 42 -23.13 6.99 -4.05
N TRP A 43 -22.33 6.03 -4.55
CA TRP A 43 -22.54 4.62 -4.25
C TRP A 43 -22.33 4.32 -2.76
N LEU A 44 -21.27 4.85 -2.14
CA LEU A 44 -21.01 4.72 -0.70
C LEU A 44 -22.12 5.34 0.14
N ALA A 45 -22.60 6.52 -0.24
CA ALA A 45 -23.69 7.22 0.45
C ALA A 45 -25.01 6.45 0.39
N GLY A 46 -25.21 5.63 -0.66
CA GLY A 46 -26.37 4.78 -0.83
C GLY A 46 -26.36 3.48 -0.01
N LEU A 47 -25.25 3.13 0.67
CA LEU A 47 -25.17 1.90 1.45
C LEU A 47 -25.90 2.06 2.79
N SER A 48 -26.69 1.04 3.15
CA SER A 48 -27.37 0.99 4.45
C SER A 48 -26.40 0.61 5.57
N ARG A 49 -26.19 1.50 6.53
CA ARG A 49 -25.34 1.23 7.72
C ARG A 49 -26.01 0.21 8.62
N ILE A 50 -25.26 -0.80 9.03
CA ILE A 50 -25.64 -1.78 10.06
C ILE A 50 -25.06 -1.32 11.39
N GLY A 51 -23.77 -1.05 11.40
CA GLY A 51 -23.06 -0.57 12.59
C GLY A 51 -21.66 -0.08 12.24
N VAL A 52 -21.07 0.63 13.18
CA VAL A 52 -19.77 1.29 13.06
C VAL A 52 -18.97 1.09 14.34
N ILE A 53 -17.71 0.75 14.24
CA ILE A 53 -16.76 0.80 15.35
C ILE A 53 -15.68 1.83 15.03
N GLY A 54 -15.39 2.74 15.95
CA GLY A 54 -14.43 3.79 15.67
C GLY A 54 -13.91 4.51 16.91
N MET A 55 -12.91 5.35 16.68
CA MET A 55 -12.39 6.32 17.64
C MET A 55 -12.77 7.74 17.21
N TYR A 56 -12.99 8.59 18.19
CA TYR A 56 -13.47 9.96 17.99
C TYR A 56 -12.82 10.88 19.00
N ASP A 57 -12.38 12.06 18.58
CA ASP A 57 -11.97 13.11 19.49
C ASP A 57 -13.18 13.75 20.22
N ALA A 58 -12.93 14.65 21.15
CA ALA A 58 -13.97 15.24 21.98
C ALA A 58 -15.01 16.09 21.20
N ASP A 59 -14.66 16.59 20.01
CA ASP A 59 -15.59 17.36 19.18
C ASP A 59 -16.40 16.45 18.25
N SER A 60 -15.76 15.44 17.66
CA SER A 60 -16.43 14.41 16.84
C SER A 60 -17.37 13.54 17.67
N GLU A 61 -17.05 13.25 18.94
CA GLU A 61 -17.94 12.54 19.87
C GLU A 61 -19.33 13.17 19.97
N LYS A 62 -19.42 14.47 19.83
CA LYS A 62 -20.71 15.20 19.91
C LYS A 62 -21.61 15.01 18.70
N ASN A 63 -21.06 14.52 17.60
CA ASN A 63 -21.73 14.38 16.31
C ASN A 63 -21.75 12.94 15.79
N LEU A 64 -21.78 11.95 16.70
CA LEU A 64 -21.71 10.53 16.34
C LEU A 64 -22.81 10.10 15.37
N ASP A 65 -24.06 10.58 15.58
CA ASP A 65 -25.19 10.26 14.69
C ASP A 65 -24.88 10.66 13.23
N GLU A 66 -24.36 11.86 13.04
CA GLU A 66 -24.04 12.41 11.72
C GLU A 66 -22.84 11.71 11.09
N ILE A 67 -21.78 11.50 11.86
CA ILE A 67 -20.53 10.88 11.37
C ILE A 67 -20.74 9.41 11.04
N THR A 68 -21.44 8.68 11.91
CA THR A 68 -21.60 7.22 11.76
C THR A 68 -22.80 6.81 10.93
N GLY A 69 -23.82 7.68 10.84
CA GLY A 69 -25.13 7.32 10.28
C GLY A 69 -25.89 6.30 11.14
N CYS A 70 -25.52 6.16 12.42
CA CYS A 70 -26.15 5.26 13.39
C CYS A 70 -26.84 6.07 14.48
N THR A 71 -27.80 5.45 15.18
CA THR A 71 -28.65 6.14 16.18
C THR A 71 -28.46 5.64 17.62
N GLU A 72 -27.72 4.57 17.80
CA GLU A 72 -27.37 4.03 19.13
C GLU A 72 -25.85 3.92 19.25
N HIS A 73 -25.30 4.47 20.36
CA HIS A 73 -23.86 4.52 20.59
C HIS A 73 -23.53 3.92 21.94
N LYS A 74 -22.64 2.92 21.94
CA LYS A 74 -22.12 2.30 23.15
C LYS A 74 -20.64 2.66 23.26
N GLU A 75 -20.27 3.41 24.31
CA GLU A 75 -18.88 3.65 24.62
C GLU A 75 -18.18 2.33 24.98
N LEU A 76 -17.04 2.06 24.38
CA LEU A 76 -16.22 0.88 24.58
C LEU A 76 -15.00 1.18 25.47
N GLY A 77 -14.53 2.40 25.48
CA GLY A 77 -13.38 2.84 26.26
C GLY A 77 -12.81 4.18 25.80
N THR A 78 -11.70 4.55 26.43
CA THR A 78 -10.98 5.80 26.18
C THR A 78 -9.52 5.47 25.90
N SER A 79 -8.86 6.22 25.01
CA SER A 79 -7.42 6.09 24.75
C SER A 79 -6.59 6.35 26.02
N SER A 80 -5.39 5.80 26.10
CA SER A 80 -4.52 5.94 27.27
C SER A 80 -4.11 7.38 27.57
N ASP A 81 -4.06 8.24 26.54
CA ASP A 81 -3.79 9.68 26.65
C ASP A 81 -5.06 10.52 26.96
N GLY A 82 -6.24 9.88 26.91
CA GLY A 82 -7.52 10.52 27.20
C GLY A 82 -8.08 11.40 26.05
N ASN A 83 -7.41 11.47 24.91
CA ASN A 83 -7.79 12.35 23.82
C ASN A 83 -8.91 11.79 22.94
N TYR A 84 -9.11 10.48 22.96
CA TYR A 84 -10.07 9.80 22.10
C TYR A 84 -10.96 8.87 22.90
N LYS A 85 -12.20 8.73 22.44
CA LYS A 85 -13.11 7.69 22.90
C LYS A 85 -13.45 6.72 21.78
N TYR A 86 -13.71 5.49 22.17
CA TYR A 86 -14.06 4.41 21.26
C TYR A 86 -15.53 4.07 21.41
N TYR A 87 -16.24 3.98 20.27
CA TYR A 87 -17.66 3.67 20.23
C TYR A 87 -17.96 2.50 19.30
N LEU A 88 -18.90 1.66 19.71
CA LEU A 88 -19.68 0.81 18.84
C LEU A 88 -21.04 1.47 18.63
N SER A 89 -21.34 1.77 17.38
CA SER A 89 -22.57 2.44 17.00
C SER A 89 -23.42 1.50 16.15
N LEU A 90 -24.73 1.45 16.38
CA LEU A 90 -25.68 0.57 15.70
C LEU A 90 -26.83 1.37 15.11
N ASN A 91 -27.35 0.92 13.98
CA ASN A 91 -28.53 1.47 13.39
C ASN A 91 -29.76 0.61 13.77
N LYS A 92 -30.76 1.23 14.37
CA LYS A 92 -32.01 0.56 14.77
C LYS A 92 -32.83 -0.01 13.61
N ASP A 93 -32.68 0.59 12.44
CA ASP A 93 -33.45 0.23 11.24
C ASP A 93 -32.77 -0.86 10.39
N ALA A 94 -31.59 -1.33 10.83
CA ALA A 94 -30.85 -2.39 10.16
C ALA A 94 -31.46 -3.78 10.46
N ASP A 95 -31.15 -4.76 9.61
CA ASP A 95 -31.56 -6.16 9.85
C ASP A 95 -31.12 -6.65 11.24
N GLU A 96 -32.08 -7.24 12.01
CA GLU A 96 -31.87 -7.64 13.39
C GLU A 96 -30.73 -8.69 13.54
N THR A 97 -30.60 -9.61 12.57
CA THR A 97 -29.58 -10.65 12.59
C THR A 97 -28.20 -10.05 12.37
N LEU A 98 -28.08 -9.12 11.44
CA LEU A 98 -26.82 -8.44 11.14
C LEU A 98 -26.42 -7.48 12.27
N SER A 99 -27.37 -6.74 12.82
CA SER A 99 -27.15 -5.86 13.98
C SER A 99 -26.68 -6.63 15.20
N LYS A 100 -27.27 -7.81 15.44
CA LYS A 100 -26.84 -8.71 16.50
C LYS A 100 -25.41 -9.19 16.29
N ALA A 101 -25.06 -9.65 15.08
CA ALA A 101 -23.70 -10.09 14.77
C ALA A 101 -22.66 -8.97 15.01
N VAL A 102 -22.96 -7.72 14.61
CA VAL A 102 -22.08 -6.58 14.86
C VAL A 102 -22.01 -6.25 16.36
N SER A 103 -23.12 -6.36 17.11
CA SER A 103 -23.15 -6.08 18.55
C SER A 103 -22.36 -7.08 19.39
N GLU A 104 -22.18 -8.30 18.88
CA GLU A 104 -21.45 -9.39 19.55
C GLU A 104 -19.95 -9.42 19.22
N ILE A 105 -19.44 -8.47 18.46
CA ILE A 105 -18.01 -8.36 18.14
C ILE A 105 -17.22 -8.10 19.43
N GLU A 106 -16.31 -9.03 19.73
CA GLU A 106 -15.37 -8.85 20.83
C GLU A 106 -14.29 -7.84 20.43
N THR A 107 -14.10 -6.83 21.29
CA THR A 107 -13.09 -5.80 21.08
C THR A 107 -12.02 -5.89 22.15
N THR A 108 -10.76 -5.89 21.73
CA THR A 108 -9.61 -5.81 22.64
C THR A 108 -8.89 -4.49 22.35
N PHE A 109 -8.75 -3.67 23.38
CA PHE A 109 -7.91 -2.47 23.28
C PHE A 109 -6.49 -2.86 23.72
N THR A 110 -5.55 -2.70 22.83
CA THR A 110 -4.12 -2.73 23.17
C THR A 110 -3.69 -1.30 23.50
N ASP A 111 -2.63 -1.16 24.31
CA ASP A 111 -2.02 0.16 24.54
C ASP A 111 -1.71 0.79 23.19
N VAL A 112 -2.39 1.93 22.94
CA VAL A 112 -2.16 2.69 21.71
C VAL A 112 -0.76 3.29 21.85
N THR A 113 0.13 2.92 20.97
CA THR A 113 1.34 3.72 20.74
C THR A 113 0.85 5.14 20.49
N PRO A 114 1.31 6.16 21.25
CA PRO A 114 0.89 7.53 21.02
C PRO A 114 1.01 7.82 19.53
N PHE A 115 -0.02 8.42 18.94
CA PHE A 115 0.03 8.83 17.55
C PHE A 115 1.26 9.73 17.42
N GLN A 116 2.32 9.17 16.85
CA GLN A 116 3.42 9.98 16.39
C GLN A 116 2.98 10.46 15.02
N GLN A 117 2.93 11.77 14.84
CA GLN A 117 2.80 12.36 13.53
C GLN A 117 3.93 11.78 12.67
N ILE A 118 3.61 10.70 12.00
CA ILE A 118 4.46 10.19 10.96
C ILE A 118 4.11 11.09 9.79
N SER A 119 4.93 12.12 9.56
CA SER A 119 4.96 12.75 8.26
C SER A 119 4.99 11.61 7.25
N LEU A 120 4.08 11.58 6.29
CA LEU A 120 4.17 10.62 5.18
C LEU A 120 5.51 10.73 4.47
N PHE A 121 6.25 11.82 4.75
CA PHE A 121 7.60 12.11 4.27
C PHE A 121 8.69 11.86 5.33
N GLU A 122 8.33 11.63 6.60
CA GLU A 122 9.22 11.29 7.70
C GLU A 122 8.69 10.07 8.47
N GLN A 123 8.58 8.94 7.79
CA GLN A 123 8.40 7.67 8.50
C GLN A 123 9.61 7.46 9.41
N PRO A 124 9.44 6.95 10.66
CA PRO A 124 10.59 6.43 11.40
C PRO A 124 11.22 5.41 10.47
N GLN A 125 12.38 5.80 9.93
CA GLN A 125 13.12 4.92 9.07
C GLN A 125 13.57 3.78 9.98
N ASP A 126 12.88 2.65 9.92
CA ASP A 126 13.53 1.40 10.22
C ASP A 126 14.60 1.25 9.15
N ASN A 127 15.79 1.71 9.48
CA ASN A 127 16.95 1.73 8.60
C ASN A 127 17.51 0.33 8.36
N SER A 128 16.80 -0.73 8.80
CA SER A 128 17.32 -2.10 8.73
C SER A 128 17.67 -2.57 7.30
N GLY A 129 17.05 -1.98 6.28
CA GLY A 129 17.43 -2.21 4.88
C GLY A 129 18.18 -1.07 4.19
N LYS A 130 18.27 0.14 4.81
CA LYS A 130 18.89 1.33 4.16
C LYS A 130 20.40 1.41 4.31
N ASP A 131 20.95 0.72 5.30
CA ASP A 131 22.41 0.57 5.45
C ASP A 131 22.99 -0.54 4.56
N VAL A 132 22.12 -1.25 3.82
CA VAL A 132 22.53 -2.29 2.88
C VAL A 132 23.02 -1.64 1.59
N THR A 133 24.26 -1.89 1.24
CA THR A 133 24.93 -1.30 0.07
C THR A 133 24.85 -2.16 -1.19
N SER A 134 24.22 -3.35 -1.12
CA SER A 134 24.07 -4.28 -2.23
C SER A 134 22.79 -5.10 -2.08
N VAL A 135 22.21 -5.54 -3.17
CA VAL A 135 21.07 -6.48 -3.17
C VAL A 135 21.46 -7.91 -2.75
N GLY A 136 22.74 -8.18 -2.57
CA GLY A 136 23.26 -9.50 -2.21
C GLY A 136 23.29 -10.49 -3.36
N ASP A 137 23.76 -11.70 -3.04
CA ASP A 137 23.76 -12.83 -3.99
C ASP A 137 22.42 -13.58 -3.88
N PHE A 138 21.39 -13.09 -4.55
CA PHE A 138 20.07 -13.69 -4.57
C PHE A 138 19.90 -14.71 -5.71
N GLU A 139 18.98 -15.65 -5.53
CA GLU A 139 18.48 -16.54 -6.57
C GLU A 139 16.95 -16.57 -6.49
N SER A 140 16.30 -15.69 -7.23
CA SER A 140 14.85 -15.49 -7.25
C SER A 140 14.19 -16.10 -8.45
N LYS A 141 12.94 -16.54 -8.30
CA LYS A 141 12.08 -16.84 -9.44
C LYS A 141 11.44 -15.57 -9.97
N GLY A 142 11.34 -15.46 -11.29
CA GLY A 142 10.40 -14.54 -11.90
C GLY A 142 8.99 -15.11 -11.91
N ILE A 143 7.98 -14.24 -12.06
CA ILE A 143 6.61 -14.71 -12.30
C ILE A 143 6.46 -15.47 -13.62
N ASP A 144 7.39 -15.32 -14.55
CA ASP A 144 7.53 -16.07 -15.79
C ASP A 144 8.10 -17.49 -15.59
N GLY A 145 8.47 -17.85 -14.35
CA GLY A 145 9.06 -19.13 -13.97
C GLY A 145 10.57 -19.25 -14.19
N GLU A 146 11.20 -18.26 -14.82
CA GLU A 146 12.65 -18.22 -15.02
C GLU A 146 13.37 -17.96 -13.69
N THR A 147 14.66 -18.28 -13.63
CA THR A 147 15.50 -18.02 -12.46
C THR A 147 16.37 -16.80 -12.72
N TYR A 148 16.33 -15.85 -11.81
CA TYR A 148 17.09 -14.61 -11.87
C TYR A 148 18.08 -14.55 -10.71
N THR A 149 19.29 -14.10 -11.03
CA THR A 149 20.34 -13.75 -10.07
C THR A 149 20.73 -12.29 -10.27
N LYS A 150 21.69 -11.79 -9.51
CA LYS A 150 22.22 -10.43 -9.72
C LYS A 150 22.72 -10.15 -11.13
N ASP A 151 22.94 -11.20 -11.94
CA ASP A 151 23.34 -11.06 -13.35
C ASP A 151 22.26 -10.36 -14.20
N VAL A 152 21.02 -10.24 -13.70
CA VAL A 152 19.96 -9.47 -14.35
C VAL A 152 20.35 -7.99 -14.54
N PHE A 153 21.18 -7.47 -13.64
CA PHE A 153 21.68 -6.10 -13.68
C PHE A 153 22.89 -5.90 -14.60
N SER A 154 23.64 -6.96 -14.89
CA SER A 154 24.92 -6.89 -15.58
C SER A 154 24.87 -6.33 -17.01
N LYS A 155 23.66 -6.26 -17.58
CA LYS A 155 23.42 -5.76 -18.94
C LYS A 155 23.28 -4.23 -19.02
N TYR A 156 23.14 -3.57 -17.86
CA TYR A 156 22.83 -2.16 -17.75
C TYR A 156 23.87 -1.43 -16.91
N ASP A 157 24.10 -0.18 -17.19
CA ASP A 157 24.96 0.68 -16.36
C ASP A 157 24.23 1.07 -15.07
N LEU A 158 22.89 1.19 -15.14
CA LEU A 158 21.99 1.51 -14.03
C LEU A 158 20.71 0.69 -14.18
N THR A 159 20.22 0.11 -13.10
CA THR A 159 18.90 -0.53 -13.08
C THR A 159 18.02 0.07 -12.01
N LEU A 160 16.82 0.48 -12.41
CA LEU A 160 15.73 0.88 -11.53
C LEU A 160 15.07 -0.38 -10.98
N VAL A 161 15.06 -0.54 -9.66
CA VAL A 161 14.40 -1.65 -8.96
C VAL A 161 13.18 -1.10 -8.24
N ASN A 162 11.99 -1.42 -8.77
CA ASN A 162 10.69 -0.97 -8.26
C ASN A 162 10.07 -2.04 -7.38
N ILE A 163 9.80 -1.72 -6.12
CA ILE A 163 9.18 -2.62 -5.14
C ILE A 163 7.70 -2.27 -5.04
N PHE A 164 6.85 -3.25 -5.31
CA PHE A 164 5.42 -3.05 -5.30
C PHE A 164 4.64 -4.26 -4.78
N THR A 165 3.34 -4.10 -4.58
CA THR A 165 2.41 -5.17 -4.24
C THR A 165 1.24 -5.19 -5.23
N THR A 166 0.64 -6.36 -5.43
CA THR A 166 -0.44 -6.55 -6.42
C THR A 166 -1.73 -5.79 -6.10
N TRP A 167 -1.92 -5.40 -4.85
CA TRP A 167 -3.10 -4.66 -4.36
C TRP A 167 -2.89 -3.13 -4.29
N CYS A 168 -1.65 -2.66 -4.51
CA CYS A 168 -1.30 -1.24 -4.45
C CYS A 168 -1.72 -0.51 -5.73
N SER A 169 -2.80 0.24 -5.70
CA SER A 169 -3.31 0.95 -6.89
C SER A 169 -2.33 1.97 -7.49
N PRO A 170 -1.61 2.82 -6.72
CA PRO A 170 -0.58 3.68 -7.27
C PRO A 170 0.53 2.91 -7.99
N CYS A 171 0.95 1.77 -7.41
CA CYS A 171 1.97 0.91 -8.01
C CYS A 171 1.52 0.36 -9.37
N VAL A 172 0.29 -0.17 -9.44
CA VAL A 172 -0.28 -0.72 -10.68
C VAL A 172 -0.39 0.35 -11.77
N ASN A 173 -0.73 1.58 -11.41
CA ASN A 173 -0.82 2.70 -12.34
C ASN A 173 0.55 3.16 -12.86
N GLU A 174 1.61 2.94 -12.09
CA GLU A 174 2.98 3.31 -12.46
C GLU A 174 3.64 2.31 -13.43
N ILE A 175 3.26 1.02 -13.38
CA ILE A 175 3.87 -0.02 -14.25
C ILE A 175 3.91 0.37 -15.73
N PRO A 176 2.85 0.92 -16.36
CA PRO A 176 2.92 1.36 -17.75
C PRO A 176 3.89 2.52 -18.01
N GLU A 177 4.13 3.38 -17.02
CA GLU A 177 5.10 4.47 -17.15
C GLU A 177 6.53 3.94 -17.06
N LEU A 178 6.77 2.98 -16.17
CA LEU A 178 8.04 2.26 -16.08
C LEU A 178 8.34 1.42 -17.34
N GLU A 179 7.31 0.85 -17.98
CA GLU A 179 7.49 0.16 -19.27
C GLU A 179 7.93 1.12 -20.37
N LYS A 180 7.31 2.30 -20.45
CA LYS A 180 7.73 3.35 -21.42
C LYS A 180 9.17 3.76 -21.15
N LEU A 181 9.51 4.04 -19.90
CA LEU A 181 10.87 4.38 -19.48
C LEU A 181 11.87 3.28 -19.91
N TYR A 182 11.55 2.02 -19.64
CA TYR A 182 12.39 0.90 -20.02
C TYR A 182 12.62 0.84 -21.53
N GLU A 183 11.55 0.93 -22.32
CA GLU A 183 11.66 0.91 -23.78
C GLU A 183 12.50 2.08 -24.33
N GLU A 184 12.42 3.25 -23.73
CA GLU A 184 13.17 4.44 -24.18
C GLU A 184 14.64 4.45 -23.72
N MET A 185 14.95 3.79 -22.59
CA MET A 185 16.24 3.93 -21.93
C MET A 185 17.10 2.65 -21.96
N LYS A 186 16.54 1.48 -22.29
CA LYS A 186 17.30 0.21 -22.29
C LYS A 186 18.52 0.23 -23.22
N GLU A 187 18.41 0.86 -24.40
CA GLU A 187 19.54 1.02 -25.33
C GLU A 187 20.55 2.07 -24.87
N LYS A 188 20.18 2.86 -23.84
CA LYS A 188 21.06 3.84 -23.20
C LYS A 188 21.73 3.30 -21.93
N GLY A 189 21.58 2.01 -21.66
CA GLY A 189 22.19 1.33 -20.53
C GLY A 189 21.36 1.39 -19.23
N VAL A 190 20.03 1.64 -19.32
CA VAL A 190 19.13 1.64 -18.17
C VAL A 190 18.20 0.45 -18.21
N GLY A 191 18.22 -0.36 -17.14
CA GLY A 191 17.31 -1.47 -16.92
C GLY A 191 16.17 -1.11 -15.95
N VAL A 192 15.10 -1.91 -15.98
CA VAL A 192 14.03 -1.89 -15.00
C VAL A 192 13.76 -3.30 -14.50
N VAL A 193 13.56 -3.46 -13.20
CA VAL A 193 13.19 -4.73 -12.55
C VAL A 193 12.09 -4.42 -11.54
N GLY A 194 10.99 -5.17 -11.60
CA GLY A 194 9.95 -5.16 -10.57
C GLY A 194 10.20 -6.24 -9.53
N VAL A 195 9.98 -5.96 -8.26
CA VAL A 195 9.96 -6.96 -7.19
C VAL A 195 8.58 -6.94 -6.55
N VAL A 196 7.88 -8.05 -6.62
CA VAL A 196 6.47 -8.16 -6.17
C VAL A 196 6.45 -8.70 -4.75
N LEU A 197 6.38 -7.81 -3.77
CA LEU A 197 6.65 -8.15 -2.37
C LEU A 197 5.60 -9.08 -1.77
N ASP A 198 4.33 -8.95 -2.13
CA ASP A 198 3.23 -9.76 -1.62
C ASP A 198 3.11 -11.16 -2.25
N THR A 199 4.05 -11.53 -3.14
CA THR A 199 4.18 -12.91 -3.64
C THR A 199 4.83 -13.86 -2.63
N VAL A 200 5.33 -13.33 -1.51
CA VAL A 200 5.88 -14.10 -0.39
C VAL A 200 5.16 -13.71 0.90
N GLY A 201 4.58 -14.69 1.58
CA GLY A 201 3.89 -14.50 2.84
C GLY A 201 4.84 -14.33 4.04
N GLU A 202 4.28 -13.99 5.21
CA GLU A 202 5.03 -13.84 6.46
C GLU A 202 5.78 -15.14 6.88
N ASP A 203 5.29 -16.31 6.44
CA ASP A 203 5.92 -17.60 6.66
C ASP A 203 7.04 -17.91 5.64
N SER A 204 7.44 -16.94 4.85
CA SER A 204 8.43 -17.03 3.78
C SER A 204 8.07 -18.03 2.67
N LYS A 205 6.80 -18.38 2.55
CA LYS A 205 6.32 -19.21 1.45
C LYS A 205 5.72 -18.35 0.34
N GLN A 206 5.81 -18.87 -0.86
CA GLN A 206 5.22 -18.24 -2.02
C GLN A 206 3.69 -18.23 -1.92
N ASP A 207 3.08 -17.08 -2.17
CA ASP A 207 1.63 -16.90 -2.29
C ASP A 207 1.22 -17.05 -3.77
N GLU A 208 0.66 -18.20 -4.10
CA GLU A 208 0.27 -18.55 -5.47
C GLU A 208 -0.82 -17.61 -6.05
N ASP A 209 -1.67 -17.06 -5.21
CA ASP A 209 -2.73 -16.15 -5.67
C ASP A 209 -2.18 -14.78 -6.00
N SER A 210 -1.23 -14.28 -5.23
CA SER A 210 -0.51 -13.04 -5.53
C SER A 210 0.40 -13.19 -6.76
N VAL A 211 1.04 -14.34 -6.95
CA VAL A 211 1.79 -14.64 -8.18
C VAL A 211 0.88 -14.56 -9.42
N LYS A 212 -0.29 -15.22 -9.40
CA LYS A 212 -1.27 -15.14 -10.51
C LYS A 212 -1.75 -13.71 -10.76
N LYS A 213 -1.95 -12.92 -9.71
CA LYS A 213 -2.30 -11.49 -9.87
C LYS A 213 -1.16 -10.72 -10.55
N ALA A 214 0.09 -10.96 -10.16
CA ALA A 214 1.25 -10.33 -10.77
C ALA A 214 1.41 -10.72 -12.26
N GLU A 215 1.17 -11.98 -12.62
CA GLU A 215 1.12 -12.44 -14.02
C GLU A 215 0.06 -11.66 -14.82
N VAL A 216 -1.14 -11.55 -14.29
CA VAL A 216 -2.24 -10.79 -14.92
C VAL A 216 -1.89 -9.30 -15.04
N LEU A 217 -1.23 -8.72 -14.04
CA LEU A 217 -0.78 -7.33 -14.08
C LEU A 217 0.25 -7.13 -15.19
N GLN A 218 1.27 -7.99 -15.27
CA GLN A 218 2.29 -7.91 -16.31
C GLN A 218 1.68 -8.02 -17.71
N GLU A 219 0.77 -8.97 -17.91
CA GLU A 219 0.08 -9.14 -19.19
C GLU A 219 -0.74 -7.92 -19.58
N LYS A 220 -1.55 -7.38 -18.64
CA LYS A 220 -2.43 -6.24 -18.90
C LYS A 220 -1.68 -4.93 -19.11
N THR A 221 -0.60 -4.70 -18.38
CA THR A 221 0.23 -3.51 -18.50
C THR A 221 1.25 -3.62 -19.62
N LYS A 222 1.44 -4.83 -20.16
CA LYS A 222 2.44 -5.18 -21.18
C LYS A 222 3.88 -4.91 -20.75
N ALA A 223 4.13 -4.93 -19.43
CA ALA A 223 5.48 -4.77 -18.92
C ALA A 223 6.39 -5.87 -19.44
N SER A 224 7.44 -5.49 -20.15
CA SER A 224 8.41 -6.40 -20.78
C SER A 224 9.65 -6.64 -19.91
N TYR A 225 9.81 -5.87 -18.84
CA TYR A 225 10.85 -6.07 -17.84
C TYR A 225 10.46 -7.15 -16.82
N PRO A 226 11.43 -7.82 -16.16
CA PRO A 226 11.13 -8.94 -15.27
C PRO A 226 10.43 -8.50 -13.97
N PHE A 227 9.47 -9.31 -13.52
CA PHE A 227 8.87 -9.23 -12.19
C PHE A 227 9.41 -10.39 -11.36
N LEU A 228 10.10 -10.09 -10.25
CA LEU A 228 10.74 -11.07 -9.39
C LEU A 228 9.88 -11.37 -8.15
N ILE A 229 9.90 -12.64 -7.76
CA ILE A 229 9.41 -13.13 -6.47
C ILE A 229 10.60 -13.04 -5.51
N PRO A 230 10.59 -12.21 -4.48
CA PRO A 230 11.78 -12.03 -3.64
C PRO A 230 12.17 -13.29 -2.88
N ASP A 231 13.46 -13.59 -2.85
CA ASP A 231 14.01 -14.66 -2.02
C ASP A 231 14.37 -14.20 -0.60
N SER A 232 14.85 -15.13 0.21
CA SER A 232 15.23 -14.82 1.59
C SER A 232 16.40 -13.83 1.70
N THR A 233 17.29 -13.78 0.70
CA THR A 233 18.42 -12.85 0.65
C THR A 233 17.91 -11.42 0.48
N MET A 234 17.00 -11.22 -0.47
CA MET A 234 16.35 -9.93 -0.69
C MET A 234 15.52 -9.51 0.54
N MET A 235 14.68 -10.43 1.06
CA MET A 235 13.78 -10.16 2.19
C MET A 235 14.53 -9.79 3.48
N ASN A 236 15.63 -10.47 3.78
CA ASN A 236 16.47 -10.16 4.95
C ASN A 236 17.50 -9.05 4.69
N GLY A 237 17.67 -8.62 3.45
CA GLY A 237 18.57 -7.56 3.02
C GLY A 237 17.83 -6.25 2.75
N ARG A 238 17.91 -5.77 1.50
CA ARG A 238 17.38 -4.44 1.10
C ARG A 238 15.87 -4.31 1.25
N LEU A 239 15.11 -5.38 1.19
CA LEU A 239 13.65 -5.34 1.31
C LEU A 239 13.16 -5.36 2.76
N ASN A 240 14.05 -5.58 3.72
CA ASN A 240 13.68 -5.58 5.13
C ASN A 240 13.21 -4.19 5.57
N GLY A 241 12.03 -4.12 6.20
CA GLY A 241 11.44 -2.89 6.71
C GLY A 241 10.73 -2.02 5.67
N ILE A 242 10.59 -2.46 4.41
CA ILE A 242 9.76 -1.75 3.42
C ILE A 242 8.28 -1.92 3.80
N ASN A 243 7.60 -0.79 4.04
CA ASN A 243 6.21 -0.75 4.46
C ASN A 243 5.37 0.30 3.70
N ALA A 244 5.98 1.03 2.74
CA ALA A 244 5.32 1.98 1.86
C ALA A 244 5.56 1.61 0.40
N PHE A 245 4.53 1.70 -0.44
CA PHE A 245 4.58 1.27 -1.84
C PHE A 245 4.00 2.34 -2.79
N PRO A 246 4.57 2.47 -4.00
CA PRO A 246 5.82 1.83 -4.45
C PRO A 246 7.05 2.45 -3.77
N GLU A 247 8.10 1.66 -3.60
CA GLU A 247 9.44 2.15 -3.27
C GLU A 247 10.40 1.76 -4.39
N THR A 248 11.25 2.68 -4.81
CA THR A 248 12.21 2.47 -5.90
C THR A 248 13.62 2.84 -5.45
N PHE A 249 14.58 2.00 -5.77
CA PHE A 249 16.00 2.27 -5.61
C PHE A 249 16.76 1.86 -6.87
N PHE A 250 18.02 2.25 -6.94
CA PHE A 250 18.86 1.98 -8.10
C PHE A 250 20.03 1.07 -7.75
N VAL A 251 20.42 0.25 -8.72
CA VAL A 251 21.62 -0.59 -8.61
C VAL A 251 22.50 -0.43 -9.84
N ASP A 252 23.81 -0.57 -9.63
CA ASP A 252 24.79 -0.69 -10.71
C ASP A 252 24.81 -2.11 -11.32
N LYS A 253 25.64 -2.32 -12.33
CA LYS A 253 25.81 -3.61 -13.02
C LYS A 253 26.30 -4.77 -12.12
N ASP A 254 26.86 -4.47 -10.97
CA ASP A 254 27.39 -5.43 -10.00
C ASP A 254 26.40 -5.71 -8.86
N GLY A 255 25.22 -5.04 -8.87
CA GLY A 255 24.17 -5.16 -7.85
C GLY A 255 24.43 -4.33 -6.61
N ASN A 256 25.35 -3.36 -6.65
CA ASN A 256 25.51 -2.38 -5.58
C ASN A 256 24.42 -1.34 -5.66
N ILE A 257 23.88 -0.96 -4.50
CA ILE A 257 22.85 0.10 -4.42
C ILE A 257 23.55 1.44 -4.62
N VAL A 258 23.01 2.24 -5.52
CA VAL A 258 23.57 3.54 -5.91
C VAL A 258 22.47 4.61 -5.91
N GLY A 259 22.86 5.86 -5.77
CA GLY A 259 21.93 6.99 -5.80
C GLY A 259 20.98 7.05 -4.60
N GLU A 260 19.79 7.58 -4.84
CA GLU A 260 18.76 7.81 -3.82
C GLU A 260 17.65 6.77 -3.90
N THR A 261 16.88 6.65 -2.81
CA THR A 261 15.63 5.87 -2.78
C THR A 261 14.45 6.82 -2.96
N TYR A 262 13.49 6.42 -3.77
CA TYR A 262 12.30 7.18 -4.11
C TYR A 262 11.06 6.46 -3.61
N SER A 263 10.15 7.18 -2.97
CA SER A 263 8.88 6.63 -2.47
C SER A 263 7.71 7.31 -3.16
N GLY A 264 6.67 6.54 -3.46
CA GLY A 264 5.51 7.00 -4.20
C GLY A 264 5.65 6.81 -5.72
N SER A 265 4.51 6.87 -6.41
CA SER A 265 4.45 6.70 -7.86
C SER A 265 4.79 7.98 -8.60
N HIS A 266 5.47 7.85 -9.73
CA HIS A 266 5.89 8.94 -10.60
C HIS A 266 5.39 8.71 -12.03
N ASP A 267 5.22 9.79 -12.79
CA ASP A 267 4.96 9.71 -14.22
C ASP A 267 6.27 9.50 -15.03
N LEU A 268 6.12 9.23 -16.33
CA LEU A 268 7.27 8.98 -17.22
C LEU A 268 8.29 10.13 -17.18
N LYS A 269 7.81 11.37 -17.23
CA LYS A 269 8.69 12.53 -17.28
C LYS A 269 9.50 12.70 -15.99
N GLU A 270 8.86 12.48 -14.85
CA GLU A 270 9.54 12.50 -13.55
C GLU A 270 10.59 11.39 -13.48
N TRP A 271 10.25 10.18 -13.95
CA TRP A 271 11.19 9.07 -14.02
C TRP A 271 12.37 9.34 -14.96
N GLU A 272 12.15 9.96 -16.11
CA GLU A 272 13.24 10.35 -17.02
C GLU A 272 14.22 11.30 -16.32
N GLU A 273 13.72 12.35 -15.64
CA GLU A 273 14.55 13.31 -14.90
C GLU A 273 15.34 12.63 -13.77
N ILE A 274 14.71 11.73 -13.03
CA ILE A 274 15.34 10.95 -11.95
C ILE A 274 16.44 10.05 -12.51
N VAL A 275 16.13 9.24 -13.52
CA VAL A 275 17.06 8.29 -14.13
C VAL A 275 18.26 8.99 -14.75
N GLU A 276 18.07 10.12 -15.46
CA GLU A 276 19.17 10.92 -16.00
C GLU A 276 20.10 11.42 -14.89
N LYS A 277 19.54 11.88 -13.77
CA LYS A 277 20.31 12.31 -12.59
C LYS A 277 21.14 11.15 -12.01
N GLU A 278 20.52 9.99 -11.78
CA GLU A 278 21.18 8.85 -11.16
C GLU A 278 22.22 8.22 -12.10
N LEU A 279 21.93 8.11 -13.38
CA LEU A 279 22.89 7.63 -14.40
C LEU A 279 24.14 8.51 -14.47
N ALA A 280 23.98 9.84 -14.39
CA ALA A 280 25.11 10.77 -14.35
C ALA A 280 26.00 10.61 -13.10
N ASN A 281 25.46 10.07 -12.01
CA ASN A 281 26.20 9.80 -10.77
C ASN A 281 27.03 8.51 -10.84
N VAL A 282 26.53 7.49 -11.53
CA VAL A 282 27.20 6.18 -11.68
C VAL A 282 28.31 6.25 -12.74
N SER A 283 28.17 7.14 -13.73
CA SER A 283 29.12 7.28 -14.85
C SER A 283 30.41 8.04 -14.49
N LYS A 284 30.61 8.44 -13.24
CA LYS A 284 31.80 9.12 -12.72
C LYS A 284 32.75 8.15 -12.03
#